data_0eb67e3622985a3832894ee89cbe9162
#
_entry.id   0eb67e3622985a3832894ee89cbe9162
#
_cell.length_a   1.000
_cell.length_b   1.000
_cell.length_c   1.000
_cell.angle_alpha   90.00
_cell.angle_beta   90.00
_cell.angle_gamma   90.00
#
_symmetry.space_group_name_H-M   'P 1'
#
loop_
_entity.id
_entity.type
_entity.pdbx_description
1 polymer ?
#
loop_
_entity_poly.entity_id
_entity_poly.type
_entity_poly.pdbx_seq_one_letter_code
_entity_poly.pdbx_strand_id
1 'polypeptide(L)'
;LHADAINLHTDKGTYFFDYGNAFLLEASRAGADVMSKNPTLGREFKYPSYVQDIMGPMCFDYGFGPFRWVCASGNPEDLKKTDDIACEVLERLKAIATQDIQQQMADNIQWIRGAQENKLVVGSQARILYADAEGRMHIAKAFNDAIKAGIIGPVVLGRDHHDVSGTDSPYRETSNIYDGSRFTADMAIQNVIGDSFRGATWVSIHNGGGVGWGEVINGGFGMLLDGSADADRKLHSM
;
A
#
# COMPACT_ATOMS: atom_id res chain seq x y z
N LEU A 1 -6.56 28.09 -9.90
CA LEU A 1 -5.19 28.01 -9.41
C LEU A 1 -4.56 26.63 -9.68
N HIS A 2 -5.12 25.51 -9.16
CA HIS A 2 -4.56 24.17 -9.40
C HIS A 2 -4.66 23.76 -10.88
N ALA A 3 -5.80 24.01 -11.53
CA ALA A 3 -5.96 23.75 -12.96
C ALA A 3 -4.96 24.55 -13.80
N ASP A 4 -4.71 25.81 -13.48
CA ASP A 4 -3.73 26.64 -14.18
C ASP A 4 -2.30 26.12 -14.00
N ALA A 5 -1.97 25.67 -12.79
CA ALA A 5 -0.67 25.05 -12.51
C ALA A 5 -0.49 23.74 -13.29
N ILE A 6 -1.52 22.89 -13.34
CA ILE A 6 -1.50 21.65 -14.12
C ILE A 6 -1.29 21.96 -15.60
N ASN A 7 -2.03 22.93 -16.18
CA ASN A 7 -1.88 23.31 -17.57
C ASN A 7 -0.47 23.79 -17.89
N LEU A 8 0.10 24.64 -17.03
CA LEU A 8 1.46 25.14 -17.18
C LEU A 8 2.50 24.01 -17.19
N HIS A 9 2.30 23.00 -16.36
CA HIS A 9 3.21 21.85 -16.29
C HIS A 9 2.97 20.84 -17.41
N THR A 10 1.73 20.64 -17.82
CA THR A 10 1.38 19.78 -18.96
C THR A 10 2.05 20.27 -20.25
N ASP A 11 2.04 21.58 -20.50
CA ASP A 11 2.68 22.21 -21.66
C ASP A 11 4.21 22.00 -21.68
N LYS A 12 4.81 21.70 -20.53
CA LYS A 12 6.24 21.40 -20.38
C LYS A 12 6.55 19.89 -20.39
N GLY A 13 5.58 19.04 -20.68
CA GLY A 13 5.75 17.60 -20.74
C GLY A 13 5.79 16.89 -19.38
N THR A 14 5.30 17.54 -18.33
CA THR A 14 5.19 16.90 -17.01
C THR A 14 4.09 15.86 -17.03
N TYR A 15 4.37 14.68 -16.48
CA TYR A 15 3.38 13.63 -16.21
C TYR A 15 2.72 13.84 -14.86
N PHE A 16 1.39 13.62 -14.83
CA PHE A 16 0.62 13.61 -13.60
C PHE A 16 0.11 12.18 -13.35
N PHE A 17 0.45 11.61 -12.24
CA PHE A 17 -0.09 10.34 -11.79
C PHE A 17 -1.09 10.59 -10.68
N ASP A 18 -2.23 9.95 -10.80
CA ASP A 18 -3.31 10.03 -9.83
C ASP A 18 -3.57 8.65 -9.24
N TYR A 19 -3.53 8.59 -7.93
CA TYR A 19 -3.80 7.38 -7.18
C TYR A 19 -5.31 7.15 -7.07
N GLY A 20 -5.92 6.69 -8.16
CA GLY A 20 -7.35 6.42 -8.26
C GLY A 20 -8.12 7.27 -9.27
N ASN A 21 -7.44 8.13 -10.03
CA ASN A 21 -8.01 9.01 -11.08
C ASN A 21 -8.99 10.10 -10.61
N ALA A 22 -9.31 10.18 -9.33
CA ALA A 22 -10.22 11.19 -8.80
C ALA A 22 -9.68 12.62 -8.94
N PHE A 23 -8.39 12.81 -8.73
CA PHE A 23 -7.72 14.10 -8.88
C PHE A 23 -7.75 14.59 -10.34
N LEU A 24 -7.41 13.73 -11.31
CA LEU A 24 -7.47 14.07 -12.73
C LEU A 24 -8.90 14.40 -13.16
N LEU A 25 -9.89 13.68 -12.66
CA LEU A 25 -11.30 13.96 -12.93
C LEU A 25 -11.69 15.35 -12.41
N GLU A 26 -11.38 15.68 -11.17
CA GLU A 26 -11.68 16.99 -10.60
C GLU A 26 -10.89 18.10 -11.27
N ALA A 27 -9.64 17.85 -11.64
CA ALA A 27 -8.83 18.79 -12.42
C ALA A 27 -9.47 19.10 -13.78
N SER A 28 -9.97 18.08 -14.49
CA SER A 28 -10.67 18.27 -15.76
C SER A 28 -11.95 19.10 -15.59
N ARG A 29 -12.73 18.84 -14.56
CA ARG A 29 -13.93 19.62 -14.21
C ARG A 29 -13.61 21.09 -13.90
N ALA A 30 -12.43 21.33 -13.33
CA ALA A 30 -11.92 22.67 -13.05
C ALA A 30 -11.24 23.35 -14.26
N GLY A 31 -11.26 22.73 -15.44
CA GLY A 31 -10.71 23.28 -16.68
C GLY A 31 -9.24 22.97 -16.95
N ALA A 32 -8.65 21.98 -16.28
CA ALA A 32 -7.32 21.50 -16.62
C ALA A 32 -7.36 20.67 -17.91
N ASP A 33 -6.37 20.85 -18.78
CA ASP A 33 -6.20 20.08 -20.01
C ASP A 33 -5.51 18.74 -19.73
N VAL A 34 -6.25 17.83 -19.13
CA VAL A 34 -5.77 16.51 -18.75
C VAL A 34 -6.49 15.38 -19.48
N MET A 35 -7.53 15.69 -20.26
CA MET A 35 -8.29 14.70 -21.01
C MET A 35 -7.55 14.26 -22.27
N SER A 36 -7.70 13.00 -22.63
CA SER A 36 -7.19 12.45 -23.88
C SER A 36 -7.89 13.09 -25.08
N LYS A 37 -7.16 13.31 -26.17
CA LYS A 37 -7.75 13.75 -27.45
C LYS A 37 -8.62 12.67 -28.09
N ASN A 38 -8.34 11.40 -27.79
CA ASN A 38 -9.07 10.24 -28.26
C ASN A 38 -9.45 9.35 -27.07
N PRO A 39 -10.40 9.80 -26.24
CA PRO A 39 -10.77 9.05 -25.04
C PRO A 39 -11.43 7.72 -25.43
N THR A 40 -10.99 6.66 -24.80
CA THR A 40 -11.64 5.34 -24.83
C THR A 40 -12.05 4.97 -23.41
N LEU A 41 -12.97 4.03 -23.29
CA LEU A 41 -13.42 3.57 -21.99
C LEU A 41 -12.22 3.06 -21.16
N GLY A 42 -12.02 3.63 -19.98
CA GLY A 42 -10.87 3.34 -19.10
C GLY A 42 -9.58 4.08 -19.44
N ARG A 43 -9.57 4.89 -20.49
CA ARG A 43 -8.42 5.72 -20.90
C ARG A 43 -8.88 7.11 -21.31
N GLU A 44 -9.58 7.76 -20.42
CA GLU A 44 -10.14 9.09 -20.63
C GLU A 44 -9.09 10.20 -20.51
N PHE A 45 -7.99 9.95 -19.77
CA PHE A 45 -6.95 10.94 -19.51
C PHE A 45 -5.75 10.80 -20.45
N LYS A 46 -4.97 11.88 -20.56
CA LYS A 46 -3.68 11.90 -21.31
C LYS A 46 -2.61 11.04 -20.66
N TYR A 47 -2.73 10.82 -19.36
CA TYR A 47 -1.76 10.13 -18.54
C TYR A 47 -2.20 8.71 -18.26
N PRO A 48 -1.26 7.77 -18.09
CA PRO A 48 -1.62 6.43 -17.63
C PRO A 48 -2.25 6.50 -16.24
N SER A 49 -3.21 5.64 -15.98
CA SER A 49 -3.75 5.47 -14.64
C SER A 49 -2.71 4.77 -13.77
N TYR A 50 -2.35 5.40 -12.66
CA TYR A 50 -1.45 4.77 -11.69
C TYR A 50 -2.04 3.45 -11.16
N VAL A 51 -3.36 3.42 -10.92
CA VAL A 51 -4.03 2.22 -10.41
C VAL A 51 -4.21 1.15 -11.48
N GLN A 52 -4.78 1.51 -12.64
CA GLN A 52 -5.11 0.53 -13.67
C GLN A 52 -3.89 0.03 -14.44
N ASP A 53 -2.96 0.92 -14.76
CA ASP A 53 -1.84 0.61 -15.66
C ASP A 53 -0.56 0.20 -14.91
N ILE A 54 -0.44 0.57 -13.64
CA ILE A 54 0.77 0.33 -12.84
C ILE A 54 0.46 -0.58 -11.65
N MET A 55 -0.42 -0.15 -10.75
CA MET A 55 -0.71 -0.88 -9.50
C MET A 55 -1.55 -2.14 -9.74
N GLY A 56 -2.49 -2.08 -10.69
CA GLY A 56 -3.37 -3.21 -11.01
C GLY A 56 -2.59 -4.47 -11.36
N PRO A 57 -1.71 -4.43 -12.37
CA PRO A 57 -0.87 -5.58 -12.70
C PRO A 57 -0.02 -6.05 -11.52
N MET A 58 0.64 -5.15 -10.81
CA MET A 58 1.49 -5.50 -9.68
C MET A 58 0.71 -6.09 -8.50
N CYS A 59 -0.42 -5.50 -8.14
CA CYS A 59 -1.17 -5.92 -6.95
C CYS A 59 -2.10 -7.10 -7.24
N PHE A 60 -2.79 -7.11 -8.40
CA PHE A 60 -3.81 -8.12 -8.68
C PHE A 60 -3.23 -9.34 -9.39
N ASP A 61 -2.27 -9.17 -10.28
CA ASP A 61 -1.69 -10.29 -11.03
C ASP A 61 -0.60 -11.02 -10.23
N TYR A 62 0.24 -10.28 -9.49
CA TYR A 62 1.36 -10.83 -8.72
C TYR A 62 1.15 -10.83 -7.20
N GLY A 63 0.02 -10.32 -6.72
CA GLY A 63 -0.31 -10.33 -5.30
C GLY A 63 0.52 -9.42 -4.41
N PHE A 64 1.21 -8.42 -4.98
CA PHE A 64 1.88 -7.41 -4.20
C PHE A 64 0.88 -6.51 -3.50
N GLY A 65 1.11 -6.27 -2.23
CA GLY A 65 0.29 -5.38 -1.43
C GLY A 65 1.13 -4.48 -0.54
N PRO A 66 0.55 -3.39 -0.08
CA PRO A 66 1.22 -2.49 0.84
C PRO A 66 1.51 -3.20 2.16
N PHE A 67 2.73 -3.01 2.64
CA PHE A 67 3.21 -3.53 3.91
C PHE A 67 3.97 -2.43 4.63
N ARG A 68 3.40 -1.95 5.71
CA ARG A 68 4.02 -0.94 6.56
C ARG A 68 4.27 -1.50 7.94
N TRP A 69 5.43 -1.17 8.51
CA TRP A 69 5.71 -1.40 9.90
C TRP A 69 6.10 -0.12 10.63
N VAL A 70 5.77 -0.07 11.89
CA VAL A 70 6.11 1.03 12.78
C VAL A 70 6.74 0.44 14.04
N CYS A 71 7.95 0.88 14.37
CA CYS A 71 8.61 0.53 15.62
C CYS A 71 7.95 1.31 16.78
N ALA A 72 7.19 0.61 17.62
CA ALA A 72 6.43 1.22 18.71
C ALA A 72 7.31 1.88 19.77
N SER A 73 8.58 1.46 19.86
CA SER A 73 9.57 2.10 20.74
C SER A 73 9.92 3.54 20.37
N GLY A 74 9.70 3.92 19.09
CA GLY A 74 10.18 5.19 18.57
C GLY A 74 11.71 5.29 18.44
N ASN A 75 12.43 4.21 18.71
CA ASN A 75 13.89 4.18 18.66
C ASN A 75 14.40 4.01 17.22
N PRO A 76 15.25 4.93 16.73
CA PRO A 76 15.87 4.80 15.40
C PRO A 76 16.68 3.51 15.20
N GLU A 77 17.29 2.98 16.25
CA GLU A 77 18.03 1.71 16.18
C GLU A 77 17.11 0.52 15.92
N ASP A 78 15.88 0.54 16.43
CA ASP A 78 14.89 -0.50 16.14
C ASP A 78 14.46 -0.42 14.67
N LEU A 79 14.29 0.79 14.12
CA LEU A 79 13.98 0.95 12.69
C LEU A 79 15.12 0.39 11.84
N LYS A 80 16.37 0.71 12.16
CA LYS A 80 17.52 0.20 11.43
C LYS A 80 17.56 -1.33 11.46
N LYS A 81 17.36 -1.94 12.64
CA LYS A 81 17.34 -3.40 12.78
C LYS A 81 16.19 -4.04 12.00
N THR A 82 15.00 -3.43 12.03
CA THR A 82 13.87 -3.94 11.22
C THR A 82 14.14 -3.81 9.72
N ASP A 83 14.76 -2.72 9.28
CA ASP A 83 15.21 -2.56 7.90
C ASP A 83 16.18 -3.66 7.48
N ASP A 84 17.19 -3.96 8.31
CA ASP A 84 18.18 -5.00 8.04
C ASP A 84 17.51 -6.39 8.00
N ILE A 85 16.63 -6.72 8.95
CA ILE A 85 15.85 -7.97 8.97
C ILE A 85 14.99 -8.10 7.69
N ALA A 86 14.29 -7.03 7.30
CA ALA A 86 13.48 -7.04 6.09
C ALA A 86 14.32 -7.27 4.83
N CYS A 87 15.49 -6.63 4.72
CA CYS A 87 16.42 -6.86 3.61
C CYS A 87 16.92 -8.31 3.57
N GLU A 88 17.31 -8.89 4.71
CA GLU A 88 17.75 -10.29 4.78
C GLU A 88 16.65 -11.26 4.32
N VAL A 89 15.40 -11.05 4.76
CA VAL A 89 14.26 -11.86 4.34
C VAL A 89 14.05 -11.73 2.83
N LEU A 90 14.03 -10.52 2.30
CA LEU A 90 13.82 -10.25 0.88
C LEU A 90 14.95 -10.84 0.01
N GLU A 91 16.22 -10.75 0.41
CA GLU A 91 17.32 -11.37 -0.30
C GLU A 91 17.17 -12.90 -0.37
N ARG A 92 16.78 -13.52 0.73
CA ARG A 92 16.53 -14.98 0.79
C ARG A 92 15.39 -15.39 -0.12
N LEU A 93 14.26 -14.67 -0.08
CA LEU A 93 13.10 -14.97 -0.91
C LEU A 93 13.39 -14.71 -2.38
N LYS A 94 14.09 -13.62 -2.70
CA LYS A 94 14.49 -13.29 -4.07
C LYS A 94 15.30 -14.41 -4.73
N ALA A 95 16.11 -15.12 -3.98
CA ALA A 95 16.93 -16.23 -4.52
C ALA A 95 16.10 -17.42 -5.04
N ILE A 96 14.86 -17.58 -4.56
CA ILE A 96 13.97 -18.69 -4.93
C ILE A 96 12.71 -18.24 -5.68
N ALA A 97 12.47 -16.93 -5.78
CA ALA A 97 11.32 -16.36 -6.46
C ALA A 97 11.42 -16.48 -7.99
N THR A 98 10.29 -16.41 -8.67
CA THR A 98 10.24 -16.30 -10.12
C THR A 98 10.82 -14.96 -10.59
N GLN A 99 11.28 -14.91 -11.83
CA GLN A 99 11.91 -13.71 -12.39
C GLN A 99 11.05 -12.46 -12.31
N ASP A 100 9.75 -12.62 -12.50
CA ASP A 100 8.77 -11.51 -12.48
C ASP A 100 8.68 -10.83 -11.10
N ILE A 101 8.89 -11.61 -10.03
CA ILE A 101 8.82 -11.12 -8.64
C ILE A 101 10.17 -10.62 -8.14
N GLN A 102 11.28 -11.16 -8.65
CA GLN A 102 12.64 -10.81 -8.20
C GLN A 102 12.93 -9.31 -8.32
N GLN A 103 12.45 -8.66 -9.37
CA GLN A 103 12.71 -7.24 -9.58
C GLN A 103 12.06 -6.40 -8.48
N GLN A 104 10.81 -6.66 -8.13
CA GLN A 104 10.12 -5.93 -7.06
C GLN A 104 10.81 -6.14 -5.70
N MET A 105 11.30 -7.34 -5.42
CA MET A 105 12.09 -7.60 -4.21
C MET A 105 13.40 -6.79 -4.21
N ALA A 106 14.09 -6.72 -5.35
CA ALA A 106 15.30 -5.92 -5.48
C ALA A 106 15.02 -4.43 -5.27
N ASP A 107 13.93 -3.91 -5.82
CA ASP A 107 13.51 -2.52 -5.68
C ASP A 107 13.16 -2.20 -4.21
N ASN A 108 12.49 -3.11 -3.51
CA ASN A 108 12.23 -2.97 -2.07
C ASN A 108 13.51 -2.89 -1.24
N ILE A 109 14.48 -3.75 -1.53
CA ILE A 109 15.79 -3.75 -0.84
C ILE A 109 16.52 -2.43 -1.11
N GLN A 110 16.55 -1.98 -2.36
CA GLN A 110 17.14 -0.69 -2.72
C GLN A 110 16.44 0.47 -2.02
N TRP A 111 15.12 0.45 -1.96
CA TRP A 111 14.32 1.45 -1.25
C TRP A 111 14.66 1.51 0.25
N ILE A 112 14.71 0.37 0.93
CA ILE A 112 15.04 0.31 2.37
C ILE A 112 16.44 0.85 2.63
N ARG A 113 17.44 0.39 1.86
CA ARG A 113 18.83 0.84 2.00
C ARG A 113 18.98 2.33 1.72
N GLY A 114 18.37 2.83 0.65
CA GLY A 114 18.36 4.26 0.34
C GLY A 114 17.64 5.09 1.42
N ALA A 115 16.59 4.56 2.03
CA ALA A 115 15.89 5.22 3.12
C ALA A 115 16.77 5.34 4.38
N GLN A 116 17.56 4.30 4.70
CA GLN A 116 18.53 4.36 5.80
C GLN A 116 19.61 5.43 5.55
N GLU A 117 20.23 5.39 4.38
CA GLU A 117 21.30 6.32 3.98
C GLU A 117 20.84 7.78 4.03
N ASN A 118 19.64 8.04 3.54
CA ASN A 118 19.03 9.38 3.51
C ASN A 118 18.29 9.74 4.79
N LYS A 119 18.30 8.86 5.80
CA LYS A 119 17.61 9.07 7.10
C LYS A 119 16.14 9.44 6.94
N LEU A 120 15.47 8.77 6.02
CA LEU A 120 14.06 9.03 5.73
C LEU A 120 13.19 8.42 6.82
N VAL A 121 12.51 9.28 7.55
CA VAL A 121 11.51 8.96 8.56
C VAL A 121 10.26 9.78 8.29
N VAL A 122 9.11 9.12 8.23
CA VAL A 122 7.83 9.78 7.94
C VAL A 122 6.99 9.78 9.21
N GLY A 123 7.13 10.82 10.01
CA GLY A 123 6.35 11.07 11.22
C GLY A 123 6.62 10.12 12.40
N SER A 124 7.18 8.94 12.14
CA SER A 124 7.53 7.91 13.13
C SER A 124 8.61 7.00 12.58
N GLN A 125 9.19 6.15 13.44
CA GLN A 125 10.17 5.14 13.02
C GLN A 125 9.45 4.03 12.23
N ALA A 126 9.24 4.25 10.94
CA ALA A 126 8.40 3.42 10.07
C ALA A 126 9.00 3.25 8.68
N ARG A 127 8.63 2.14 8.04
CA ARG A 127 8.85 1.86 6.60
C ARG A 127 7.59 1.35 5.94
N ILE A 128 7.55 1.47 4.63
CA ILE A 128 6.50 0.94 3.78
C ILE A 128 7.11 0.31 2.53
N LEU A 129 6.58 -0.84 2.15
CA LEU A 129 6.93 -1.57 0.93
C LEU A 129 5.65 -1.95 0.17
N TYR A 130 5.86 -2.45 -1.04
CA TYR A 130 4.90 -3.31 -1.72
C TYR A 130 5.50 -4.71 -1.82
N ALA A 131 5.06 -5.62 -0.97
CA ALA A 131 5.55 -6.99 -0.91
C ALA A 131 4.45 -7.99 -1.28
N ASP A 132 4.83 -9.12 -1.84
CA ASP A 132 3.94 -10.25 -2.07
C ASP A 132 3.51 -10.92 -0.75
N ALA A 133 2.59 -11.86 -0.80
CA ALA A 133 2.05 -12.51 0.39
C ALA A 133 3.15 -13.21 1.21
N GLU A 134 4.04 -13.94 0.55
CA GLU A 134 5.18 -14.61 1.20
C GLU A 134 6.13 -13.61 1.84
N GLY A 135 6.46 -12.54 1.13
CA GLY A 135 7.31 -11.46 1.64
C GLY A 135 6.72 -10.83 2.90
N ARG A 136 5.43 -10.49 2.88
CA ARG A 136 4.74 -9.91 4.04
C ARG A 136 4.77 -10.83 5.25
N MET A 137 4.41 -12.10 5.06
CA MET A 137 4.35 -13.09 6.12
C MET A 137 5.75 -13.36 6.72
N HIS A 138 6.75 -13.58 5.88
CA HIS A 138 8.10 -13.88 6.34
C HIS A 138 8.80 -12.69 7.03
N ILE A 139 8.60 -11.47 6.56
CA ILE A 139 9.13 -10.27 7.21
C ILE A 139 8.44 -10.10 8.59
N ALA A 140 7.12 -10.20 8.64
CA ALA A 140 6.37 -10.08 9.89
C ALA A 140 6.78 -11.14 10.92
N LYS A 141 6.96 -12.39 10.47
CA LYS A 141 7.44 -13.48 11.33
C LYS A 141 8.84 -13.20 11.88
N ALA A 142 9.75 -12.74 11.03
CA ALA A 142 11.11 -12.40 11.45
C ALA A 142 11.13 -11.25 12.48
N PHE A 143 10.25 -10.26 12.32
CA PHE A 143 10.08 -9.21 13.32
C PHE A 143 9.57 -9.78 14.64
N ASN A 144 8.55 -10.66 14.64
CA ASN A 144 8.02 -11.24 15.86
C ASN A 144 9.07 -12.09 16.59
N ASP A 145 9.90 -12.84 15.85
CA ASP A 145 11.03 -13.60 16.43
C ASP A 145 12.11 -12.68 17.04
N ALA A 146 12.43 -11.57 16.37
CA ALA A 146 13.38 -10.60 16.88
C ALA A 146 12.86 -9.88 18.15
N ILE A 147 11.57 -9.60 18.23
CA ILE A 147 10.92 -9.06 19.45
C ILE A 147 11.01 -10.09 20.57
N LYS A 148 10.66 -11.34 20.31
CA LYS A 148 10.75 -12.44 21.27
C LYS A 148 12.16 -12.64 21.81
N ALA A 149 13.16 -12.43 20.96
CA ALA A 149 14.57 -12.49 21.34
C ALA A 149 15.10 -11.22 22.05
N GLY A 150 14.27 -10.18 22.21
CA GLY A 150 14.66 -8.92 22.83
C GLY A 150 15.62 -8.07 21.97
N ILE A 151 15.68 -8.31 20.68
CA ILE A 151 16.56 -7.59 19.73
C ILE A 151 15.96 -6.22 19.37
N ILE A 152 14.63 -6.16 19.20
CA ILE A 152 13.84 -4.96 18.92
C ILE A 152 12.64 -4.87 19.84
N GLY A 153 12.08 -3.67 19.97
CA GLY A 153 10.79 -3.46 20.64
C GLY A 153 9.59 -3.89 19.80
N PRO A 154 8.37 -3.80 20.34
CA PRO A 154 7.15 -4.15 19.61
C PRO A 154 7.00 -3.40 18.29
N VAL A 155 6.39 -4.05 17.32
CA VAL A 155 6.16 -3.51 15.98
C VAL A 155 4.67 -3.55 15.66
N VAL A 156 4.16 -2.45 15.11
CA VAL A 156 2.80 -2.38 14.57
C VAL A 156 2.87 -2.54 13.06
N LEU A 157 2.19 -3.57 12.55
CA LEU A 157 1.98 -3.76 11.12
C LEU A 157 0.70 -3.07 10.69
N GLY A 158 0.66 -2.60 9.46
CA GLY A 158 -0.50 -1.98 8.87
C GLY A 158 -0.14 -0.77 8.04
N ARG A 159 -1.17 -0.05 7.62
CA ARG A 159 -1.04 1.21 6.88
C ARG A 159 -1.99 2.25 7.43
N ASP A 160 -1.94 3.42 6.83
CA ASP A 160 -3.01 4.38 6.94
C ASP A 160 -4.31 3.73 6.47
N HIS A 161 -5.40 4.14 7.02
CA HIS A 161 -6.73 3.54 6.82
C HIS A 161 -7.18 3.38 5.36
N HIS A 162 -6.48 3.98 4.40
CA HIS A 162 -6.82 3.91 2.98
C HIS A 162 -6.31 2.68 2.23
N ASP A 163 -5.35 1.94 2.78
CA ASP A 163 -4.56 1.05 1.93
C ASP A 163 -4.29 -0.34 2.48
N VAL A 164 -4.82 -0.67 3.63
CA VAL A 164 -4.29 -1.81 4.38
C VAL A 164 -4.74 -3.15 3.85
N SER A 165 -5.97 -3.29 3.44
CA SER A 165 -6.49 -4.57 2.91
C SER A 165 -6.72 -4.55 1.41
N GLY A 166 -6.30 -3.48 0.73
CA GLY A 166 -6.46 -3.36 -0.71
C GLY A 166 -7.88 -3.05 -1.17
N THR A 167 -8.78 -2.63 -0.27
CA THR A 167 -10.12 -2.21 -0.69
C THR A 167 -10.24 -0.70 -0.68
N ASP A 168 -10.51 -0.13 -1.84
CA ASP A 168 -10.69 1.30 -2.08
C ASP A 168 -11.57 1.50 -3.33
N SER A 169 -12.76 0.88 -3.30
CA SER A 169 -13.70 0.94 -4.42
C SER A 169 -14.36 2.31 -4.51
N PRO A 170 -14.61 2.86 -5.69
CA PRO A 170 -14.47 2.27 -7.04
C PRO A 170 -13.13 2.58 -7.72
N TYR A 171 -12.18 3.21 -7.05
CA TYR A 171 -11.00 3.80 -7.67
C TYR A 171 -9.75 2.91 -7.65
N ARG A 172 -9.84 1.72 -7.07
CA ARG A 172 -8.70 0.80 -7.01
C ARG A 172 -9.05 -0.57 -7.57
N GLU A 173 -9.46 -1.52 -6.74
CA GLU A 173 -9.70 -2.90 -7.15
C GLU A 173 -10.85 -3.07 -8.14
N THR A 174 -11.78 -2.14 -8.18
CA THR A 174 -12.89 -2.13 -9.15
C THR A 174 -12.77 -1.05 -10.23
N SER A 175 -11.62 -0.37 -10.31
CA SER A 175 -11.41 0.76 -11.21
C SER A 175 -11.57 0.41 -12.70
N ASN A 176 -11.32 -0.85 -13.07
CA ASN A 176 -11.45 -1.39 -14.43
C ASN A 176 -12.83 -1.97 -14.74
N ILE A 177 -13.82 -1.80 -13.86
CA ILE A 177 -15.21 -2.20 -14.08
C ILE A 177 -16.00 -0.99 -14.60
N TYR A 178 -16.55 -1.08 -15.80
CA TYR A 178 -17.12 0.07 -16.51
C TYR A 178 -18.63 -0.01 -16.72
N ASP A 179 -19.28 -1.04 -16.20
CA ASP A 179 -20.74 -1.26 -16.31
C ASP A 179 -21.56 -0.60 -15.21
N GLY A 180 -20.92 0.16 -14.32
CA GLY A 180 -21.55 0.81 -13.16
C GLY A 180 -21.46 0.02 -11.85
N SER A 181 -21.09 -1.26 -11.89
CA SER A 181 -21.02 -2.11 -10.69
C SER A 181 -19.74 -1.93 -9.87
N ARG A 182 -18.84 -1.05 -10.28
CA ARG A 182 -17.61 -0.74 -9.53
C ARG A 182 -17.84 -0.08 -8.16
N PHE A 183 -19.01 0.50 -7.95
CA PHE A 183 -19.40 1.11 -6.69
C PHE A 183 -19.94 0.03 -5.74
N THR A 184 -19.05 -0.71 -5.14
CA THR A 184 -19.39 -1.80 -4.22
C THR A 184 -18.84 -1.53 -2.82
N ALA A 185 -19.62 -1.86 -1.79
CA ALA A 185 -19.21 -1.86 -0.39
C ALA A 185 -18.86 -3.28 0.12
N ASP A 186 -19.35 -4.30 -0.57
CA ASP A 186 -19.28 -5.68 -0.09
C ASP A 186 -17.86 -6.17 0.14
N MET A 187 -16.94 -5.85 -0.76
CA MET A 187 -15.53 -6.25 -0.62
C MET A 187 -14.91 -5.67 0.66
N ALA A 188 -15.10 -4.38 0.92
CA ALA A 188 -14.56 -3.74 2.12
C ALA A 188 -15.19 -4.31 3.40
N ILE A 189 -16.50 -4.57 3.40
CA ILE A 189 -17.22 -5.15 4.52
C ILE A 189 -16.74 -6.58 4.79
N GLN A 190 -16.63 -7.43 3.77
CA GLN A 190 -16.15 -8.80 3.89
C GLN A 190 -14.71 -8.87 4.40
N ASN A 191 -13.84 -7.98 3.92
CA ASN A 191 -12.47 -7.91 4.41
C ASN A 191 -12.40 -7.53 5.89
N VAL A 192 -13.13 -6.50 6.32
CA VAL A 192 -13.14 -6.07 7.72
C VAL A 192 -13.68 -7.18 8.64
N ILE A 193 -14.71 -7.91 8.21
CA ILE A 193 -15.21 -9.07 8.94
C ILE A 193 -14.14 -10.15 9.02
N GLY A 194 -13.52 -10.50 7.90
CA GLY A 194 -12.46 -11.53 7.85
C GLY A 194 -11.26 -11.17 8.71
N ASP A 195 -10.78 -9.95 8.64
CA ASP A 195 -9.64 -9.46 9.43
C ASP A 195 -9.95 -9.49 10.93
N SER A 196 -11.19 -9.15 11.31
CA SER A 196 -11.65 -9.25 12.69
C SER A 196 -11.62 -10.68 13.21
N PHE A 197 -12.12 -11.64 12.42
CA PHE A 197 -12.10 -13.07 12.79
C PHE A 197 -10.69 -13.66 12.86
N ARG A 198 -9.76 -13.18 12.04
CA ARG A 198 -8.35 -13.61 12.09
C ARG A 198 -7.59 -13.05 13.28
N GLY A 199 -8.16 -12.04 13.95
CA GLY A 199 -7.63 -11.47 15.18
C GLY A 199 -6.76 -10.25 14.97
N ALA A 200 -7.06 -9.42 13.97
CA ALA A 200 -6.45 -8.10 13.84
C ALA A 200 -6.54 -7.33 15.16
N THR A 201 -5.52 -6.55 15.46
CA THR A 201 -5.50 -5.73 16.67
C THR A 201 -6.50 -4.57 16.56
N TRP A 202 -6.66 -4.03 15.35
CA TRP A 202 -7.71 -3.09 15.01
C TRP A 202 -8.13 -3.30 13.55
N VAL A 203 -9.35 -2.91 13.25
CA VAL A 203 -9.91 -2.88 11.90
C VAL A 203 -10.57 -1.54 11.66
N SER A 204 -10.69 -1.16 10.41
CA SER A 204 -11.36 0.07 10.00
C SER A 204 -12.17 -0.12 8.74
N ILE A 205 -13.27 0.64 8.63
CA ILE A 205 -14.05 0.77 7.40
C ILE A 205 -14.52 2.22 7.29
N HIS A 206 -14.36 2.81 6.13
CA HIS A 206 -14.60 4.24 5.91
C HIS A 206 -15.30 4.51 4.59
N ASN A 207 -16.08 5.61 4.56
CA ASN A 207 -16.45 6.30 3.34
C ASN A 207 -15.50 7.47 3.07
N GLY A 208 -15.17 7.69 1.81
CA GLY A 208 -14.29 8.78 1.39
C GLY A 208 -12.88 8.65 1.94
N GLY A 209 -12.18 9.76 2.08
CA GLY A 209 -10.81 9.83 2.57
C GLY A 209 -10.65 9.67 4.09
N GLY A 210 -11.48 8.89 4.75
CA GLY A 210 -11.43 8.68 6.21
C GLY A 210 -12.26 9.68 7.02
N VAL A 211 -13.03 10.55 6.34
CA VAL A 211 -13.89 11.56 6.99
C VAL A 211 -15.38 11.20 6.98
N GLY A 212 -15.74 10.05 6.45
CA GLY A 212 -17.12 9.55 6.39
C GLY A 212 -17.96 10.12 5.24
N TRP A 213 -17.34 10.76 4.26
CA TRP A 213 -17.97 11.37 3.09
C TRP A 213 -17.33 10.88 1.81
N GLY A 214 -18.13 10.79 0.74
CA GLY A 214 -17.67 10.51 -0.61
C GLY A 214 -18.09 9.15 -1.13
N GLU A 215 -17.69 8.86 -2.36
CA GLU A 215 -18.07 7.67 -3.10
C GLU A 215 -17.22 6.44 -2.71
N VAL A 216 -16.01 6.69 -2.22
CA VAL A 216 -15.06 5.62 -1.88
C VAL A 216 -15.52 4.89 -0.63
N ILE A 217 -15.51 3.56 -0.69
CA ILE A 217 -15.57 2.70 0.48
C ILE A 217 -14.23 2.00 0.62
N ASN A 218 -13.59 2.14 1.77
CA ASN A 218 -12.31 1.51 2.04
C ASN A 218 -12.24 0.92 3.43
N GLY A 219 -11.35 -0.03 3.61
CA GLY A 219 -11.14 -0.71 4.87
C GLY A 219 -9.70 -1.11 5.07
N GLY A 220 -9.39 -1.50 6.27
CA GLY A 220 -8.07 -1.94 6.62
C GLY A 220 -7.96 -2.52 8.00
N PHE A 221 -6.78 -2.99 8.32
CA PHE A 221 -6.45 -3.54 9.63
C PHE A 221 -5.05 -3.17 10.07
N GLY A 222 -4.78 -3.34 11.35
CA GLY A 222 -3.44 -3.33 11.89
C GLY A 222 -3.24 -4.46 12.88
N MET A 223 -1.99 -4.86 13.04
CA MET A 223 -1.60 -5.96 13.91
C MET A 223 -0.39 -5.56 14.76
N LEU A 224 -0.50 -5.75 16.06
CA LEU A 224 0.62 -5.61 16.98
C LEU A 224 1.43 -6.92 17.01
N LEU A 225 2.72 -6.82 16.81
CA LEU A 225 3.71 -7.85 17.09
C LEU A 225 4.37 -7.55 18.42
N ASP A 226 4.25 -8.48 19.35
CA ASP A 226 4.76 -8.37 20.73
C ASP A 226 5.71 -9.51 21.16
N GLY A 227 6.09 -10.36 20.19
CA GLY A 227 6.92 -11.53 20.42
C GLY A 227 6.17 -12.75 20.96
N SER A 228 4.85 -12.68 21.12
CA SER A 228 4.05 -13.75 21.66
C SER A 228 3.74 -14.85 20.63
N ALA A 229 3.38 -16.05 21.12
CA ALA A 229 2.85 -17.13 20.28
C ALA A 229 1.47 -16.80 19.70
N ASP A 230 0.70 -15.92 20.35
CA ASP A 230 -0.58 -15.45 19.82
C ASP A 230 -0.38 -14.54 18.60
N ALA A 231 0.63 -13.66 18.63
CA ALA A 231 1.03 -12.89 17.46
C ALA A 231 1.46 -13.79 16.29
N ASP A 232 2.27 -14.83 16.55
CA ASP A 232 2.64 -15.83 15.52
C ASP A 232 1.42 -16.50 14.91
N ARG A 233 0.48 -16.96 15.72
CA ARG A 233 -0.75 -17.62 15.24
C ARG A 233 -1.57 -16.68 14.35
N LYS A 234 -1.68 -15.41 14.73
CA LYS A 234 -2.41 -14.39 13.97
C LYS A 234 -1.73 -14.08 12.65
N LEU A 235 -0.41 -13.97 12.65
CA LEU A 235 0.39 -13.75 11.43
C LEU A 235 0.10 -14.79 10.34
N HIS A 236 0.03 -16.06 10.73
CA HIS A 236 -0.24 -17.14 9.79
C HIS A 236 -1.70 -17.18 9.30
N SER A 237 -2.61 -16.51 10.00
CA SER A 237 -4.03 -16.43 9.66
C SER A 237 -4.36 -15.21 8.79
N MET A 238 -3.59 -14.13 8.90
CA MET A 238 -3.79 -12.86 8.19
C MET A 238 -3.20 -12.89 6.80
#